data_8a94264ecfabc3707a25810cc19254e8
#
_entry.id   8a94264ecfabc3707a25810cc19254e8
#
_cell.length_a   1.000
_cell.length_b   1.000
_cell.length_c   1.000
_cell.angle_alpha   90.00
_cell.angle_beta   90.00
_cell.angle_gamma   90.00
#
_symmetry.space_group_name_H-M   'P 1'
#
loop_
_entity.id
_entity.type
_entity.pdbx_description
1 polymer ?
#
loop_
_entity_poly.entity_id
_entity_poly.type
_entity_poly.pdbx_seq_one_letter_code
_entity_poly.pdbx_strand_id
1 'polypeptide(L)'
;MLFRSAQLAAQHAVSAPHHGWWRDNTIGATPQANGTTPSWAEFFRERRLRPQLALAVFRGFAALLEAPGERLLEGVEALLGSHRPQPALLHGDLWGGNWLATPDGEPVIFDPAVYYGDRETDIAMTELFGGFAPRFYQAYAAVAPMPPGAELRRELYNLYHVLNHANLFGGGYAANARRMIDRLLAELRT
;
A
#
# COMPACT_ATOMS: atom_id res chain seq x y z
N MET A 1 25.05 -2.08 3.44
CA MET A 1 24.59 -2.96 2.35
C MET A 1 23.50 -2.21 1.61
N LEU A 2 23.69 -1.98 0.33
CA LEU A 2 22.73 -1.24 -0.49
C LEU A 2 21.79 -2.25 -1.13
N PHE A 3 20.59 -2.47 -0.56
CA PHE A 3 19.48 -2.87 -1.40
C PHE A 3 19.55 -1.92 -2.58
N ARG A 4 19.71 -2.46 -3.79
CA ARG A 4 19.82 -1.59 -4.96
C ARG A 4 18.44 -1.00 -5.22
N SER A 5 18.11 0.09 -4.52
CA SER A 5 16.90 0.88 -4.74
C SER A 5 16.72 1.25 -6.22
N ALA A 6 17.81 1.29 -6.99
CA ALA A 6 17.79 1.34 -8.45
C ALA A 6 17.13 0.11 -9.11
N GLN A 7 17.25 -1.09 -8.53
CA GLN A 7 16.57 -2.29 -9.06
C GLN A 7 15.07 -2.23 -8.78
N LEU A 8 14.66 -1.76 -7.59
CA LEU A 8 13.25 -1.51 -7.29
C LEU A 8 12.68 -0.41 -8.21
N ALA A 9 13.43 0.66 -8.44
CA ALA A 9 13.02 1.71 -9.37
C ALA A 9 12.90 1.17 -10.81
N ALA A 10 13.78 0.26 -11.24
CA ALA A 10 13.68 -0.42 -12.53
C ALA A 10 12.45 -1.35 -12.61
N GLN A 11 12.12 -2.07 -11.53
CA GLN A 11 10.88 -2.83 -11.45
C GLN A 11 9.66 -1.91 -11.57
N HIS A 12 9.64 -0.79 -10.83
CA HIS A 12 8.56 0.18 -10.90
C HIS A 12 8.46 0.91 -12.26
N ALA A 13 9.50 0.89 -13.08
CA ALA A 13 9.46 1.39 -14.45
C ALA A 13 8.76 0.42 -15.42
N VAL A 14 8.58 -0.85 -15.03
CA VAL A 14 7.75 -1.80 -15.79
C VAL A 14 6.29 -1.41 -15.59
N SER A 15 5.62 -1.00 -16.67
CA SER A 15 4.26 -0.45 -16.62
C SER A 15 3.28 -1.29 -17.41
N ALA A 16 1.98 -1.08 -17.15
CA ALA A 16 0.86 -1.66 -17.86
C ALA A 16 -0.14 -0.56 -18.28
N PRO A 17 -1.09 -0.84 -19.19
CA PRO A 17 -2.10 0.14 -19.58
C PRO A 17 -3.13 0.43 -18.48
N HIS A 18 -3.28 -0.45 -17.50
CA HIS A 18 -4.26 -0.35 -16.43
C HIS A 18 -3.67 -0.79 -15.09
N HIS A 19 -4.26 -0.29 -13.99
CA HIS A 19 -4.00 -0.77 -12.63
C HIS A 19 -4.65 -2.13 -12.41
N GLY A 20 -4.05 -2.98 -11.56
CA GLY A 20 -4.56 -4.29 -11.21
C GLY A 20 -3.70 -5.44 -11.70
N TRP A 21 -4.28 -6.64 -11.73
CA TRP A 21 -3.63 -7.86 -12.18
C TRP A 21 -4.65 -8.73 -12.93
N TRP A 22 -4.18 -9.59 -13.82
CA TRP A 22 -5.05 -10.43 -14.65
C TRP A 22 -5.81 -11.53 -13.87
N ARG A 23 -5.41 -11.79 -12.63
CA ARG A 23 -6.10 -12.73 -11.71
C ARG A 23 -5.98 -12.25 -10.27
N ASP A 24 -6.89 -12.73 -9.41
CA ASP A 24 -6.77 -12.55 -7.96
C ASP A 24 -5.56 -13.34 -7.42
N ASN A 25 -5.00 -12.88 -6.32
CA ASN A 25 -3.90 -13.50 -5.61
C ASN A 25 -4.10 -13.35 -4.09
N THR A 26 -3.02 -13.33 -3.31
CA THR A 26 -3.09 -13.17 -1.85
C THR A 26 -2.08 -12.13 -1.36
N ILE A 27 -2.39 -11.56 -0.18
CA ILE A 27 -1.43 -10.84 0.65
C ILE A 27 -1.34 -11.57 2.00
N GLY A 28 -0.21 -12.27 2.23
CA GLY A 28 -0.15 -13.30 3.25
C GLY A 28 -1.27 -14.34 3.03
N ALA A 29 -2.06 -14.61 4.05
CA ALA A 29 -3.19 -15.54 3.99
C ALA A 29 -4.51 -14.89 3.52
N THR A 30 -4.55 -13.58 3.27
CA THR A 30 -5.77 -12.87 2.88
C THR A 30 -5.93 -12.86 1.36
N PRO A 31 -7.10 -13.26 0.81
CA PRO A 31 -7.40 -13.06 -0.61
C PRO A 31 -7.29 -11.61 -1.01
N GLN A 32 -6.61 -11.34 -2.11
CA GLN A 32 -6.42 -10.02 -2.68
C GLN A 32 -7.14 -9.93 -4.02
N ALA A 33 -8.26 -9.21 -4.04
CA ALA A 33 -9.02 -8.97 -5.24
C ALA A 33 -8.22 -8.08 -6.21
N ASN A 34 -8.22 -8.47 -7.48
CA ASN A 34 -7.55 -7.76 -8.55
C ASN A 34 -8.55 -7.40 -9.67
N GLY A 35 -8.30 -7.73 -10.90
CA GLY A 35 -8.99 -7.17 -12.05
C GLY A 35 -8.31 -5.88 -12.48
N THR A 36 -8.73 -5.30 -13.57
CA THR A 36 -8.08 -4.12 -14.15
C THR A 36 -9.03 -2.93 -14.23
N THR A 37 -8.51 -1.72 -13.94
CA THR A 37 -9.23 -0.46 -14.09
C THR A 37 -8.26 0.65 -14.51
N PRO A 38 -8.69 1.62 -15.33
CA PRO A 38 -7.86 2.76 -15.69
C PRO A 38 -7.65 3.75 -14.54
N SER A 39 -8.55 3.77 -13.55
CA SER A 39 -8.49 4.71 -12.41
C SER A 39 -7.77 4.10 -11.22
N TRP A 40 -6.69 4.74 -10.77
CA TRP A 40 -6.01 4.35 -9.54
C TRP A 40 -6.90 4.53 -8.30
N ALA A 41 -7.59 5.65 -8.20
CA ALA A 41 -8.48 5.94 -7.07
C ALA A 41 -9.58 4.88 -6.94
N GLU A 42 -10.21 4.51 -8.06
CA GLU A 42 -11.21 3.44 -8.11
C GLU A 42 -10.61 2.10 -7.72
N PHE A 43 -9.44 1.72 -8.30
CA PHE A 43 -8.77 0.47 -7.98
C PHE A 43 -8.45 0.38 -6.49
N PHE A 44 -7.81 1.41 -5.93
CA PHE A 44 -7.39 1.38 -4.53
C PHE A 44 -8.59 1.35 -3.57
N ARG A 45 -9.65 2.12 -3.87
CA ARG A 45 -10.90 2.09 -3.11
C ARG A 45 -11.56 0.72 -3.17
N GLU A 46 -11.84 0.19 -4.38
CA GLU A 46 -12.68 -0.99 -4.57
C GLU A 46 -11.96 -2.33 -4.42
N ARG A 47 -10.64 -2.37 -4.71
CA ARG A 47 -9.86 -3.61 -4.72
C ARG A 47 -8.89 -3.72 -3.55
N ARG A 48 -8.66 -2.63 -2.80
CA ARG A 48 -7.76 -2.62 -1.64
C ARG A 48 -8.52 -2.28 -0.36
N LEU A 49 -9.07 -1.09 -0.23
CA LEU A 49 -9.67 -0.65 1.04
C LEU A 49 -11.01 -1.33 1.34
N ARG A 50 -11.95 -1.34 0.38
CA ARG A 50 -13.29 -1.90 0.61
C ARG A 50 -13.28 -3.37 1.03
N PRO A 51 -12.54 -4.29 0.38
CA PRO A 51 -12.50 -5.69 0.81
C PRO A 51 -11.92 -5.86 2.21
N GLN A 52 -10.88 -5.09 2.56
CA GLN A 52 -10.27 -5.14 3.89
C GLN A 52 -11.19 -4.62 4.99
N LEU A 53 -11.92 -3.53 4.73
CA LEU A 53 -12.92 -2.99 5.65
C LEU A 53 -14.09 -3.95 5.83
N ALA A 54 -14.61 -4.52 4.74
CA ALA A 54 -15.67 -5.53 4.81
C ALA A 54 -15.24 -6.77 5.61
N LEU A 55 -14.00 -7.23 5.42
CA LEU A 55 -13.46 -8.33 6.19
C LEU A 55 -13.31 -7.95 7.68
N ALA A 56 -12.89 -6.73 7.98
CA ALA A 56 -12.76 -6.24 9.35
C ALA A 56 -14.13 -6.17 10.07
N VAL A 57 -15.17 -5.75 9.36
CA VAL A 57 -16.56 -5.78 9.86
C VAL A 57 -17.00 -7.22 10.15
N PHE A 58 -16.75 -8.14 9.23
CA PHE A 58 -17.03 -9.57 9.41
C PHE A 58 -16.27 -10.20 10.60
N ARG A 59 -15.04 -9.73 10.84
CA ARG A 59 -14.18 -10.17 11.96
C ARG A 59 -14.59 -9.56 13.32
N GLY A 60 -15.65 -8.76 13.39
CA GLY A 60 -16.19 -8.18 14.62
C GLY A 60 -15.72 -6.77 14.94
N PHE A 61 -15.04 -6.09 14.02
CA PHE A 61 -14.59 -4.70 14.23
C PHE A 61 -15.60 -3.65 13.70
N ALA A 62 -16.86 -4.03 13.45
CA ALA A 62 -17.90 -3.14 12.91
C ALA A 62 -18.05 -1.83 13.71
N ALA A 63 -18.21 -1.91 15.03
CA ALA A 63 -18.38 -0.74 15.90
C ALA A 63 -17.20 0.26 15.79
N LEU A 64 -16.03 -0.21 15.40
CA LEU A 64 -14.81 0.59 15.33
C LEU A 64 -14.56 1.14 13.92
N LEU A 65 -14.83 0.35 12.87
CA LEU A 65 -14.32 0.61 11.52
C LEU A 65 -15.41 0.83 10.47
N GLU A 66 -16.67 0.36 10.65
CA GLU A 66 -17.68 0.39 9.59
C GLU A 66 -18.02 1.83 9.17
N ALA A 67 -18.62 2.62 10.04
CA ALA A 67 -19.05 3.97 9.69
C ALA A 67 -17.90 4.92 9.30
N PRO A 68 -16.74 4.96 10.00
CA PRO A 68 -15.62 5.79 9.55
C PRO A 68 -14.98 5.25 8.28
N GLY A 69 -14.97 3.92 8.06
CA GLY A 69 -14.46 3.30 6.85
C GLY A 69 -15.27 3.68 5.61
N GLU A 70 -16.61 3.64 5.68
CA GLU A 70 -17.47 4.06 4.56
C GLU A 70 -17.24 5.53 4.19
N ARG A 71 -17.14 6.42 5.18
CA ARG A 71 -16.83 7.83 4.91
C ARG A 71 -15.44 8.01 4.27
N LEU A 72 -14.45 7.21 4.69
CA LEU A 72 -13.14 7.24 4.05
C LEU A 72 -13.20 6.79 2.60
N LEU A 73 -13.93 5.71 2.30
CA LEU A 73 -14.10 5.22 0.93
C LEU A 73 -14.70 6.28 -0.01
N GLU A 74 -15.67 7.07 0.49
CA GLU A 74 -16.21 8.22 -0.25
C GLU A 74 -15.16 9.32 -0.51
N GLY A 75 -14.19 9.49 0.40
CA GLY A 75 -13.15 10.51 0.35
C GLY A 75 -11.88 10.12 -0.41
N VAL A 76 -11.68 8.87 -0.83
CA VAL A 76 -10.42 8.39 -1.42
C VAL A 76 -9.99 9.22 -2.63
N GLU A 77 -10.92 9.56 -3.51
CA GLU A 77 -10.59 10.36 -4.70
C GLU A 77 -10.12 11.77 -4.34
N ALA A 78 -10.73 12.39 -3.33
CA ALA A 78 -10.33 13.71 -2.85
C ALA A 78 -8.95 13.66 -2.16
N LEU A 79 -8.67 12.62 -1.37
CA LEU A 79 -7.35 12.41 -0.73
C LEU A 79 -6.22 12.22 -1.76
N LEU A 80 -6.50 11.57 -2.87
CA LEU A 80 -5.55 11.43 -3.99
C LEU A 80 -5.43 12.70 -4.83
N GLY A 81 -6.45 13.56 -4.81
CA GLY A 81 -6.46 14.85 -5.52
C GLY A 81 -6.16 14.70 -7.02
N SER A 82 -5.18 15.45 -7.51
CA SER A 82 -4.73 15.37 -8.91
C SER A 82 -3.70 14.28 -9.19
N HIS A 83 -3.35 13.46 -8.20
CA HIS A 83 -2.36 12.40 -8.37
C HIS A 83 -2.88 11.30 -9.31
N ARG A 84 -2.21 11.11 -10.43
CA ARG A 84 -2.54 10.10 -11.47
C ARG A 84 -1.29 9.29 -11.77
N PRO A 85 -0.99 8.26 -10.94
CA PRO A 85 0.23 7.48 -11.10
C PRO A 85 0.16 6.63 -12.37
N GLN A 86 1.34 6.34 -12.91
CA GLN A 86 1.50 5.29 -13.92
C GLN A 86 1.33 3.92 -13.23
N PRO A 87 0.61 2.95 -13.84
CA PRO A 87 0.55 1.60 -13.32
C PRO A 87 1.93 0.93 -13.34
N ALA A 88 2.59 0.91 -12.19
CA ALA A 88 3.92 0.33 -11.99
C ALA A 88 3.82 -1.10 -11.47
N LEU A 89 4.73 -2.00 -11.88
CA LEU A 89 4.81 -3.35 -11.34
C LEU A 89 5.29 -3.32 -9.89
N LEU A 90 4.43 -3.68 -8.97
CA LEU A 90 4.68 -3.66 -7.54
C LEU A 90 5.10 -5.02 -6.99
N HIS A 91 5.85 -5.02 -5.90
CA HIS A 91 5.94 -6.15 -4.99
C HIS A 91 4.62 -6.37 -4.25
N GLY A 92 4.00 -5.30 -3.78
CA GLY A 92 2.68 -5.28 -3.14
C GLY A 92 2.68 -5.61 -1.65
N ASP A 93 3.80 -6.11 -1.09
CA ASP A 93 3.99 -6.39 0.34
C ASP A 93 5.47 -6.22 0.74
N LEU A 94 6.08 -5.08 0.39
CA LEU A 94 7.51 -4.83 0.55
C LEU A 94 7.85 -4.26 1.94
N TRP A 95 8.05 -5.12 2.91
CA TRP A 95 8.50 -4.75 4.26
C TRP A 95 9.77 -5.48 4.67
N GLY A 96 10.30 -5.18 5.86
CA GLY A 96 11.56 -5.74 6.35
C GLY A 96 11.63 -7.25 6.44
N GLY A 97 10.49 -7.95 6.50
CA GLY A 97 10.39 -9.42 6.53
C GLY A 97 10.40 -10.08 5.17
N ASN A 98 10.17 -9.34 4.08
CA ASN A 98 10.08 -9.87 2.71
C ASN A 98 11.31 -9.55 1.86
N TRP A 99 12.45 -9.33 2.49
CA TRP A 99 13.73 -9.22 1.81
C TRP A 99 14.86 -9.83 2.65
N LEU A 100 15.91 -10.27 2.00
CA LEU A 100 17.14 -10.74 2.62
C LEU A 100 18.35 -10.36 1.76
N ALA A 101 19.54 -10.49 2.33
CA ALA A 101 20.77 -10.42 1.57
C ALA A 101 21.35 -11.83 1.42
N THR A 102 21.77 -12.19 0.21
CA THR A 102 22.52 -13.41 -0.04
C THR A 102 23.90 -13.36 0.65
N PRO A 103 24.61 -14.49 0.77
CA PRO A 103 26.00 -14.49 1.29
C PRO A 103 26.92 -13.54 0.53
N ASP A 104 26.71 -13.34 -0.76
CA ASP A 104 27.49 -12.42 -1.62
C ASP A 104 27.01 -10.95 -1.48
N GLY A 105 26.00 -10.71 -0.65
CA GLY A 105 25.49 -9.37 -0.37
C GLY A 105 24.47 -8.84 -1.36
N GLU A 106 23.97 -9.65 -2.27
CA GLU A 106 22.90 -9.25 -3.21
C GLU A 106 21.53 -9.29 -2.51
N PRO A 107 20.69 -8.28 -2.69
CA PRO A 107 19.35 -8.26 -2.12
C PRO A 107 18.41 -9.14 -2.94
N VAL A 108 17.59 -9.89 -2.21
CA VAL A 108 16.50 -10.70 -2.77
C VAL A 108 15.21 -10.30 -2.07
N ILE A 109 14.16 -10.07 -2.85
CA ILE A 109 12.79 -9.87 -2.36
C ILE A 109 11.98 -11.12 -2.67
N PHE A 110 11.04 -11.48 -1.78
CA PHE A 110 10.21 -12.68 -1.88
C PHE A 110 8.82 -12.44 -1.28
N ASP A 111 7.91 -13.40 -1.43
CA ASP A 111 6.51 -13.31 -1.01
C ASP A 111 5.75 -12.08 -1.54
N PRO A 112 5.72 -11.85 -2.87
CA PRO A 112 5.03 -10.71 -3.43
C PRO A 112 3.50 -10.90 -3.43
N ALA A 113 2.79 -9.79 -3.21
CA ALA A 113 1.36 -9.64 -3.46
C ALA A 113 1.14 -8.82 -4.76
N VAL A 114 1.66 -9.31 -5.87
CA VAL A 114 1.91 -8.56 -7.12
C VAL A 114 0.65 -7.98 -7.77
N TYR A 115 0.75 -6.75 -8.23
CA TYR A 115 -0.19 -6.06 -9.13
C TYR A 115 0.43 -4.83 -9.75
N TYR A 116 -0.21 -4.24 -10.77
CA TYR A 116 0.16 -2.93 -11.29
C TYR A 116 -0.57 -1.83 -10.52
N GLY A 117 0.16 -0.93 -9.89
CA GLY A 117 -0.39 0.13 -9.04
C GLY A 117 0.52 1.35 -8.95
N ASP A 118 0.23 2.22 -7.99
CA ASP A 118 1.10 3.35 -7.67
C ASP A 118 2.36 2.84 -6.94
N ARG A 119 3.54 3.15 -7.50
CA ARG A 119 4.84 2.78 -6.91
C ARG A 119 5.03 3.28 -5.47
N GLU A 120 4.31 4.35 -5.09
CA GLU A 120 4.35 4.89 -3.73
C GLU A 120 3.83 3.89 -2.70
N THR A 121 2.98 2.93 -3.08
CA THR A 121 2.47 1.90 -2.15
C THR A 121 3.58 1.00 -1.63
N ASP A 122 4.52 0.56 -2.49
CA ASP A 122 5.67 -0.24 -2.04
C ASP A 122 6.60 0.60 -1.14
N ILE A 123 6.86 1.86 -1.50
CA ILE A 123 7.69 2.75 -0.69
C ILE A 123 7.03 2.99 0.67
N ALA A 124 5.72 3.25 0.71
CA ALA A 124 4.96 3.41 1.96
C ALA A 124 5.09 2.19 2.87
N MET A 125 4.98 0.98 2.30
CA MET A 125 5.07 -0.26 3.07
C MET A 125 6.47 -0.48 3.65
N THR A 126 7.55 -0.06 2.96
CA THR A 126 8.91 -0.17 3.50
C THR A 126 9.09 0.64 4.81
N GLU A 127 8.27 1.67 5.06
CA GLU A 127 8.36 2.53 6.24
C GLU A 127 7.49 2.04 7.41
N LEU A 128 6.49 1.18 7.16
CA LEU A 128 5.42 0.86 8.11
C LEU A 128 5.90 0.08 9.34
N PHE A 129 6.80 -0.88 9.17
CA PHE A 129 7.26 -1.80 10.22
C PHE A 129 8.77 -1.67 10.48
N GLY A 130 9.20 -0.52 10.95
CA GLY A 130 10.59 -0.26 11.34
C GLY A 130 11.45 0.43 10.28
N GLY A 131 10.97 0.52 9.06
CA GLY A 131 11.63 1.24 7.97
C GLY A 131 12.88 0.55 7.40
N PHE A 132 13.26 0.95 6.20
CA PHE A 132 14.55 0.62 5.60
C PHE A 132 15.59 1.70 5.97
N ALA A 133 16.87 1.44 5.72
CA ALA A 133 17.91 2.42 6.03
C ALA A 133 17.71 3.73 5.23
N PRO A 134 17.97 4.93 5.80
CA PRO A 134 17.76 6.22 5.11
C PRO A 134 18.39 6.31 3.72
N ARG A 135 19.54 5.69 3.52
CA ARG A 135 20.21 5.61 2.22
C ARG A 135 19.41 4.87 1.14
N PHE A 136 18.49 3.96 1.53
CA PHE A 136 17.59 3.31 0.58
C PHE A 136 16.68 4.34 -0.07
N TYR A 137 16.02 5.18 0.74
CA TYR A 137 15.11 6.22 0.26
C TYR A 137 15.83 7.29 -0.56
N GLN A 138 17.02 7.71 -0.13
CA GLN A 138 17.86 8.66 -0.87
C GLN A 138 18.22 8.12 -2.26
N ALA A 139 18.67 6.86 -2.34
CA ALA A 139 19.07 6.25 -3.59
C ALA A 139 17.87 5.95 -4.50
N TYR A 140 16.70 5.60 -3.94
CA TYR A 140 15.46 5.47 -4.69
C TYR A 140 15.01 6.82 -5.26
N ALA A 141 14.96 7.85 -4.44
CA ALA A 141 14.54 9.19 -4.84
C ALA A 141 15.45 9.83 -5.88
N ALA A 142 16.74 9.47 -5.91
CA ALA A 142 17.68 9.94 -6.94
C ALA A 142 17.33 9.41 -8.34
N VAL A 143 16.67 8.25 -8.45
CA VAL A 143 16.23 7.63 -9.72
C VAL A 143 14.77 7.98 -10.00
N ALA A 144 13.93 7.91 -8.99
CA ALA A 144 12.48 8.05 -9.07
C ALA A 144 11.97 8.95 -7.94
N PRO A 145 12.07 10.29 -8.06
CA PRO A 145 11.64 11.25 -7.05
C PRO A 145 10.18 11.06 -6.65
N MET A 146 9.89 11.24 -5.36
CA MET A 146 8.52 11.20 -4.86
C MET A 146 7.80 12.50 -5.24
N PRO A 147 6.60 12.43 -5.82
CA PRO A 147 5.83 13.64 -6.16
C PRO A 147 5.28 14.34 -4.90
N PRO A 148 4.95 15.63 -4.99
CA PRO A 148 4.33 16.36 -3.89
C PRO A 148 3.09 15.65 -3.33
N GLY A 149 2.87 15.74 -2.00
CA GLY A 149 1.74 15.09 -1.32
C GLY A 149 1.95 13.60 -1.01
N ALA A 150 3.13 13.03 -1.26
CA ALA A 150 3.44 11.64 -0.97
C ALA A 150 3.26 11.27 0.51
N GLU A 151 3.44 12.22 1.44
CA GLU A 151 3.27 11.98 2.88
C GLU A 151 1.81 11.63 3.25
N LEU A 152 0.84 12.35 2.70
CA LEU A 152 -0.58 12.05 2.89
C LEU A 152 -0.94 10.70 2.24
N ARG A 153 -0.50 10.47 1.01
CA ARG A 153 -0.74 9.21 0.31
C ARG A 153 -0.11 8.02 1.01
N ARG A 154 1.07 8.17 1.62
CA ARG A 154 1.71 7.14 2.46
C ARG A 154 0.79 6.66 3.58
N GLU A 155 0.12 7.58 4.30
CA GLU A 155 -0.86 7.24 5.34
C GLU A 155 -2.01 6.42 4.75
N LEU A 156 -2.57 6.85 3.61
CA LEU A 156 -3.66 6.17 2.92
C LEU A 156 -3.25 4.77 2.45
N TYR A 157 -2.05 4.61 1.86
CA TYR A 157 -1.57 3.34 1.36
C TYR A 157 -1.25 2.35 2.48
N ASN A 158 -0.62 2.82 3.54
CA ASN A 158 -0.31 1.99 4.71
C ASN A 158 -1.55 1.51 5.46
N LEU A 159 -2.68 2.23 5.36
CA LEU A 159 -3.94 1.78 5.95
C LEU A 159 -4.38 0.41 5.40
N TYR A 160 -4.15 0.12 4.11
CA TYR A 160 -4.42 -1.19 3.53
C TYR A 160 -3.71 -2.31 4.30
N HIS A 161 -2.42 -2.15 4.54
CA HIS A 161 -1.60 -3.14 5.25
C HIS A 161 -1.99 -3.26 6.73
N VAL A 162 -2.30 -2.13 7.38
CA VAL A 162 -2.75 -2.14 8.79
C VAL A 162 -4.10 -2.83 8.92
N LEU A 163 -5.04 -2.63 8.00
CA LEU A 163 -6.31 -3.35 7.94
C LEU A 163 -6.09 -4.85 7.72
N ASN A 164 -5.18 -5.24 6.83
CA ASN A 164 -4.82 -6.64 6.62
C ASN A 164 -4.27 -7.27 7.91
N HIS A 165 -3.39 -6.57 8.62
CA HIS A 165 -2.89 -7.05 9.92
C HIS A 165 -3.99 -7.12 10.99
N ALA A 166 -4.95 -6.18 11.02
CA ALA A 166 -6.11 -6.26 11.89
C ALA A 166 -6.95 -7.51 11.60
N ASN A 167 -7.15 -7.82 10.34
CA ASN A 167 -7.89 -8.99 9.89
C ASN A 167 -7.20 -10.32 10.20
N LEU A 168 -5.88 -10.37 10.15
CA LEU A 168 -5.10 -11.58 10.41
C LEU A 168 -4.82 -11.79 11.90
N PHE A 169 -4.47 -10.72 12.62
CA PHE A 169 -3.90 -10.80 13.97
C PHE A 169 -4.76 -10.10 15.03
N GLY A 170 -5.74 -9.28 14.64
CA GLY A 170 -6.63 -8.57 15.58
C GLY A 170 -5.89 -7.52 16.41
N GLY A 171 -6.30 -7.42 17.68
CA GLY A 171 -5.63 -6.62 18.70
C GLY A 171 -5.50 -5.13 18.39
N GLY A 172 -4.32 -4.57 18.64
CA GLY A 172 -4.03 -3.14 18.49
C GLY A 172 -4.08 -2.62 17.05
N TYR A 173 -4.04 -3.51 16.03
CA TYR A 173 -4.09 -3.09 14.63
C TYR A 173 -5.42 -2.46 14.23
N ALA A 174 -6.55 -2.97 14.75
CA ALA A 174 -7.86 -2.36 14.48
C ALA A 174 -7.98 -0.95 15.06
N ALA A 175 -7.48 -0.73 16.29
CA ALA A 175 -7.41 0.60 16.89
C ALA A 175 -6.43 1.52 16.14
N ASN A 176 -5.33 0.98 15.59
CA ASN A 176 -4.42 1.74 14.75
C ASN A 176 -5.09 2.14 13.42
N ALA A 177 -5.74 1.20 12.74
CA ALA A 177 -6.51 1.49 11.53
C ALA A 177 -7.54 2.60 11.76
N ARG A 178 -8.27 2.56 12.89
CA ARG A 178 -9.21 3.62 13.25
C ARG A 178 -8.54 4.98 13.36
N ARG A 179 -7.41 5.08 14.07
CA ARG A 179 -6.66 6.35 14.19
C ARG A 179 -6.18 6.88 12.84
N MET A 180 -5.73 5.99 11.95
CA MET A 180 -5.33 6.37 10.59
C MET A 180 -6.52 6.90 9.79
N ILE A 181 -7.68 6.22 9.85
CA ILE A 181 -8.91 6.68 9.21
C ILE A 181 -9.32 8.06 9.74
N ASP A 182 -9.29 8.27 11.06
CA ASP A 182 -9.66 9.56 11.65
C ASP A 182 -8.73 10.71 11.18
N ARG A 183 -7.41 10.46 11.04
CA ARG A 183 -6.46 11.44 10.48
C ARG A 183 -6.76 11.75 9.02
N LEU A 184 -6.95 10.72 8.18
CA LEU A 184 -7.28 10.91 6.78
C LEU A 184 -8.60 11.66 6.57
N LEU A 185 -9.61 11.39 7.41
CA LEU A 185 -10.88 12.12 7.39
C LEU A 185 -10.74 13.59 7.85
N ALA A 186 -9.74 13.90 8.69
CA ALA A 186 -9.47 15.28 9.08
C ALA A 186 -8.92 16.10 7.91
N GLU A 187 -8.06 15.51 7.07
CA GLU A 187 -7.52 16.16 5.85
C GLU A 187 -8.61 16.52 4.83
N LEU A 188 -9.72 15.76 4.78
CA LEU A 188 -10.85 16.06 3.89
C LEU A 188 -11.68 17.29 4.31
N ARG A 189 -11.43 17.83 5.51
CA ARG A 189 -12.19 18.99 6.03
C ARG A 189 -11.46 20.32 5.84
N THR A 190 -10.20 20.24 5.41
CA THR A 190 -9.35 21.41 5.14
C THR A 190 -9.40 21.81 3.67
#